data_abb66192ecbeb8b00c5d0daf8d7eee32
#
_entry.id   abb66192ecbeb8b00c5d0daf8d7eee32
#
_cell.length_a   1.000
_cell.length_b   1.000
_cell.length_c   1.000
_cell.angle_alpha   90.00
_cell.angle_beta   90.00
_cell.angle_gamma   90.00
#
_symmetry.space_group_name_H-M   'P 1'
#
loop_
_entity.id
_entity.type
_entity.pdbx_description
1 polymer ?
#
loop_
_entity_poly.entity_id
_entity_poly.type
_entity_poly.pdbx_seq_one_letter_code
_entity_poly.pdbx_strand_id
1 'polypeptide(L)'
;MKQKNEIRFDATARSVFRCAGRLQAGTSVLNTAAAVLRSNIRNDFLNPTYILRGTGQYITATGRKIPYGPGSLMIRMPGVLHHQFHDAGEYVDKYFAIPAPFFQALLEQKLLSPDRPVINAGLHSWLVARFDGLADELAARGERELALSMGSCFGFLTEILLSVTVREPHYAEIREGASLLEQNLGQRISPAEVAAKVGTTYPNFRRLFTLHLGISPAEYRIRRRIEKIQSLLKSSDLPLKEIAATFGYADIYTFSRQFSRYAGMPPGEFRRR
;
A
#
# COMPACT_ATOMS: atom_id res chain seq x y z
N MET A 1 1.85 0.78 39.18
CA MET A 1 1.76 1.98 38.31
C MET A 1 2.76 1.83 37.16
N LYS A 2 2.27 1.50 35.94
CA LYS A 2 3.11 1.50 34.75
C LYS A 2 3.29 2.95 34.33
N GLN A 3 4.52 3.49 34.43
CA GLN A 3 4.88 4.75 33.81
C GLN A 3 4.57 4.61 32.31
N LYS A 4 3.56 5.34 31.83
CA LYS A 4 3.39 5.61 30.41
C LYS A 4 4.62 6.45 30.00
N ASN A 5 5.59 5.81 29.34
CA ASN A 5 6.65 6.55 28.65
C ASN A 5 5.96 7.39 27.57
N GLU A 6 5.71 8.64 27.89
CA GLU A 6 5.18 9.62 26.95
C GLU A 6 6.28 9.93 25.94
N ILE A 7 6.07 9.51 24.68
CA ILE A 7 7.01 9.78 23.60
C ILE A 7 6.97 11.27 23.32
N ARG A 8 8.07 11.97 23.63
CA ARG A 8 8.24 13.39 23.28
C ARG A 8 8.78 13.48 21.85
N PHE A 9 8.20 14.32 21.04
CA PHE A 9 8.64 14.63 19.69
C PHE A 9 8.44 16.12 19.40
N ASP A 10 9.27 16.63 18.49
CA ASP A 10 9.11 18.00 18.01
C ASP A 10 7.86 18.08 17.12
N ALA A 11 6.91 18.89 17.53
CA ALA A 11 5.66 19.16 16.80
C ALA A 11 5.77 20.43 15.93
N THR A 12 6.96 21.00 15.78
CA THR A 12 7.19 22.15 14.90
C THR A 12 7.19 21.71 13.44
N ALA A 13 6.42 22.40 12.61
CA ALA A 13 6.41 22.15 11.18
C ALA A 13 7.78 22.49 10.57
N ARG A 14 8.42 21.51 9.95
CA ARG A 14 9.72 21.64 9.28
C ARG A 14 9.76 20.78 8.05
N SER A 15 10.12 21.35 6.93
CA SER A 15 10.22 20.59 5.67
C SER A 15 11.45 21.01 4.88
N VAL A 16 12.17 20.02 4.37
CA VAL A 16 13.33 20.20 3.48
C VAL A 16 12.95 19.61 2.12
N PHE A 17 13.16 20.39 1.04
CA PHE A 17 12.85 20.04 -0.33
C PHE A 17 14.09 20.09 -1.19
N ARG A 18 14.37 19.05 -1.98
CA ARG A 18 15.47 18.94 -2.94
C ARG A 18 14.97 18.33 -4.26
N CYS A 19 15.78 18.36 -5.31
CA CYS A 19 15.47 17.78 -6.62
C CYS A 19 14.08 18.23 -7.14
N ALA A 20 13.82 19.53 -7.18
CA ALA A 20 12.53 20.12 -7.56
C ALA A 20 11.33 19.52 -6.77
N GLY A 21 11.53 19.28 -5.47
CA GLY A 21 10.51 18.76 -4.56
C GLY A 21 10.27 17.24 -4.62
N ARG A 22 11.04 16.50 -5.40
CA ARG A 22 10.90 15.02 -5.48
C ARG A 22 11.61 14.26 -4.36
N LEU A 23 12.56 14.91 -3.69
CA LEU A 23 13.22 14.42 -2.48
C LEU A 23 12.87 15.37 -1.34
N GLN A 24 12.20 14.86 -0.33
CA GLN A 24 11.65 15.65 0.77
C GLN A 24 11.81 14.88 2.07
N ALA A 25 11.95 15.60 3.19
CA ALA A 25 11.81 15.06 4.53
C ALA A 25 11.35 16.16 5.49
N GLY A 26 10.57 15.79 6.51
CA GLY A 26 10.14 16.79 7.48
C GLY A 26 9.03 16.35 8.43
N THR A 27 8.47 17.35 9.09
CA THR A 27 7.33 17.23 10.00
C THR A 27 6.20 18.11 9.49
N SER A 28 5.00 17.55 9.35
CA SER A 28 3.77 18.31 9.08
C SER A 28 2.98 18.50 10.36
N VAL A 29 2.46 19.68 10.54
CA VAL A 29 1.51 20.01 11.62
C VAL A 29 0.27 20.64 10.99
N LEU A 30 -0.88 20.04 11.26
CA LEU A 30 -2.17 20.54 10.84
C LEU A 30 -3.03 20.69 12.10
N ASN A 31 -3.63 21.86 12.29
CA ASN A 31 -4.58 22.07 13.36
C ASN A 31 -5.87 22.61 12.76
N THR A 32 -6.96 21.88 12.89
CA THR A 32 -8.23 22.21 12.26
C THR A 32 -9.39 22.17 13.23
N ALA A 33 -10.24 23.20 13.19
CA ALA A 33 -11.44 23.28 14.00
C ALA A 33 -12.53 22.26 13.54
N ALA A 34 -12.44 21.80 12.29
CA ALA A 34 -13.36 20.83 11.70
C ALA A 34 -12.59 19.77 10.90
N ALA A 35 -13.23 18.63 10.66
CA ALA A 35 -12.66 17.58 9.83
C ALA A 35 -12.37 18.07 8.40
N VAL A 36 -11.27 17.60 7.81
CA VAL A 36 -10.79 18.03 6.48
C VAL A 36 -10.71 16.84 5.54
N LEU A 37 -11.36 16.94 4.40
CA LEU A 37 -11.22 16.02 3.29
C LEU A 37 -10.28 16.61 2.22
N ARG A 38 -9.17 15.93 1.98
CA ARG A 38 -8.29 16.18 0.82
C ARG A 38 -8.60 15.13 -0.24
N SER A 39 -9.11 15.55 -1.37
CA SER A 39 -9.57 14.65 -2.43
C SER A 39 -8.66 14.69 -3.66
N ASN A 40 -8.74 13.61 -4.47
CA ASN A 40 -8.03 13.49 -5.74
C ASN A 40 -6.50 13.63 -5.64
N ILE A 41 -5.92 13.08 -4.57
CA ILE A 41 -4.47 13.12 -4.37
C ILE A 41 -3.82 12.06 -5.26
N ARG A 42 -2.87 12.48 -6.09
CA ARG A 42 -2.01 11.61 -6.89
C ARG A 42 -0.59 12.15 -6.81
N ASN A 43 0.32 11.38 -6.28
CA ASN A 43 1.72 11.75 -6.14
C ASN A 43 2.56 11.19 -7.28
N ASP A 44 3.64 11.89 -7.64
CA ASP A 44 4.67 11.43 -8.58
C ASP A 44 5.86 10.78 -7.87
N PHE A 45 5.79 10.66 -6.55
CA PHE A 45 6.84 10.15 -5.68
C PHE A 45 6.26 9.20 -4.62
N LEU A 46 7.12 8.33 -4.08
CA LEU A 46 6.81 7.48 -2.94
C LEU A 46 6.94 8.30 -1.65
N ASN A 47 5.86 8.40 -0.88
CA ASN A 47 5.83 9.23 0.32
C ASN A 47 5.28 8.47 1.54
N PRO A 48 6.15 7.80 2.30
CA PRO A 48 5.82 7.29 3.63
C PRO A 48 5.59 8.42 4.61
N THR A 49 4.49 8.33 5.36
CA THR A 49 4.07 9.33 6.35
C THR A 49 3.75 8.62 7.66
N TYR A 50 4.50 8.91 8.71
CA TYR A 50 4.37 8.31 10.02
C TYR A 50 3.57 9.21 10.96
N ILE A 51 2.40 8.74 11.39
CA ILE A 51 1.44 9.53 12.15
C ILE A 51 1.83 9.53 13.63
N LEU A 52 1.99 10.72 14.22
CA LEU A 52 2.33 10.92 15.63
C LEU A 52 1.13 11.34 16.47
N ARG A 53 0.27 12.21 15.90
CA ARG A 53 -0.99 12.69 16.51
C ARG A 53 -2.09 12.79 15.47
N GLY A 54 -3.33 12.76 15.95
CA GLY A 54 -4.51 12.84 15.11
C GLY A 54 -4.92 11.49 14.53
N THR A 55 -6.14 11.46 14.03
CA THR A 55 -6.78 10.29 13.41
C THR A 55 -7.41 10.69 12.08
N GLY A 56 -7.83 9.68 11.31
CA GLY A 56 -8.49 9.92 10.04
C GLY A 56 -8.64 8.66 9.21
N GLN A 57 -8.88 8.83 7.92
CA GLN A 57 -9.09 7.74 6.98
C GLN A 57 -8.33 7.98 5.68
N TYR A 58 -7.59 6.97 5.24
CA TYR A 58 -7.13 6.86 3.86
C TYR A 58 -8.25 6.25 3.03
N ILE A 59 -8.66 6.91 1.96
CA ILE A 59 -9.76 6.47 1.11
C ILE A 59 -9.18 6.11 -0.26
N THR A 60 -9.30 4.86 -0.66
CA THR A 60 -8.80 4.39 -1.96
C THR A 60 -9.66 4.94 -3.11
N ALA A 61 -9.16 4.85 -4.35
CA ALA A 61 -9.93 5.22 -5.55
C ALA A 61 -11.26 4.45 -5.68
N THR A 62 -11.37 3.27 -5.06
CA THR A 62 -12.59 2.45 -5.02
C THR A 62 -13.52 2.81 -3.85
N GLY A 63 -13.21 3.86 -3.08
CA GLY A 63 -14.01 4.30 -1.94
C GLY A 63 -13.79 3.50 -0.65
N ARG A 64 -12.84 2.52 -0.61
CA ARG A 64 -12.54 1.80 0.61
C ARG A 64 -11.86 2.71 1.62
N LYS A 65 -12.42 2.78 2.83
CA LYS A 65 -11.92 3.59 3.94
C LYS A 65 -11.01 2.75 4.84
N ILE A 66 -9.81 3.22 5.09
CA ILE A 66 -8.80 2.56 5.93
C ILE A 66 -8.43 3.55 7.04
N PRO A 67 -8.77 3.26 8.30
CA PRO A 67 -8.47 4.17 9.41
C PRO A 67 -6.97 4.25 9.65
N TYR A 68 -6.51 5.42 10.09
CA TYR A 68 -5.16 5.63 10.60
C TYR A 68 -5.17 6.47 11.89
N GLY A 69 -4.11 6.35 12.67
CA GLY A 69 -3.91 7.10 13.90
C GLY A 69 -2.44 7.03 14.33
N PRO A 70 -2.11 7.44 15.57
CA PRO A 70 -0.74 7.42 16.07
C PRO A 70 -0.10 6.03 15.95
N GLY A 71 1.12 5.98 15.39
CA GLY A 71 1.84 4.74 15.09
C GLY A 71 1.50 4.12 13.73
N SER A 72 0.56 4.70 12.97
CA SER A 72 0.34 4.28 11.58
C SER A 72 1.43 4.84 10.66
N LEU A 73 1.91 4.01 9.74
CA LEU A 73 2.70 4.41 8.58
C LEU A 73 1.77 4.39 7.36
N MET A 74 1.42 5.56 6.86
CA MET A 74 0.64 5.72 5.64
C MET A 74 1.60 5.90 4.46
N ILE A 75 1.43 5.10 3.41
CA ILE A 75 2.32 5.11 2.24
C ILE A 75 1.56 5.62 1.04
N ARG A 76 1.86 6.84 0.63
CA ARG A 76 1.33 7.45 -0.58
C ARG A 76 2.19 6.99 -1.75
N MET A 77 1.59 6.20 -2.63
CA MET A 77 2.31 5.53 -3.72
C MET A 77 2.23 6.33 -5.01
N PRO A 78 3.29 6.34 -5.84
CA PRO A 78 3.29 7.04 -7.13
C PRO A 78 2.16 6.57 -8.04
N GLY A 79 1.46 7.51 -8.66
CA GLY A 79 0.37 7.24 -9.60
C GLY A 79 -0.93 6.70 -8.98
N VAL A 80 -0.94 6.36 -7.69
CA VAL A 80 -2.13 5.80 -7.01
C VAL A 80 -3.05 6.92 -6.55
N LEU A 81 -4.26 6.97 -7.12
CA LEU A 81 -5.30 7.91 -6.71
C LEU A 81 -5.85 7.55 -5.33
N HIS A 82 -5.91 8.54 -4.44
CA HIS A 82 -6.49 8.39 -3.11
C HIS A 82 -7.06 9.70 -2.58
N HIS A 83 -7.78 9.59 -1.47
CA HIS A 83 -8.25 10.73 -0.69
C HIS A 83 -7.83 10.55 0.77
N GLN A 84 -7.70 11.64 1.49
CA GLN A 84 -7.39 11.65 2.93
C GLN A 84 -8.46 12.43 3.67
N PHE A 85 -8.99 11.82 4.70
CA PHE A 85 -9.88 12.46 5.65
C PHE A 85 -9.16 12.56 6.99
N HIS A 86 -9.01 13.78 7.51
CA HIS A 86 -8.45 14.06 8.82
C HIS A 86 -9.61 14.45 9.74
N ASP A 87 -9.67 13.84 10.92
CA ASP A 87 -10.58 14.28 11.96
C ASP A 87 -10.21 15.69 12.46
N ALA A 88 -11.18 16.39 13.09
CA ALA A 88 -10.91 17.69 13.72
C ALA A 88 -9.87 17.55 14.82
N GLY A 89 -9.08 18.60 15.03
CA GLY A 89 -8.03 18.65 16.05
C GLY A 89 -6.63 18.76 15.49
N GLU A 90 -5.66 18.45 16.34
CA GLU A 90 -4.24 18.48 15.99
C GLU A 90 -3.85 17.19 15.27
N TYR A 91 -3.21 17.35 14.10
CA TYR A 91 -2.61 16.26 13.34
C TYR A 91 -1.11 16.55 13.16
N VAL A 92 -0.28 15.60 13.53
CA VAL A 92 1.18 15.69 13.40
C VAL A 92 1.71 14.43 12.76
N ASP A 93 2.49 14.57 11.72
CA ASP A 93 3.19 13.48 11.08
C ASP A 93 4.66 13.81 10.79
N LYS A 94 5.45 12.76 10.61
CA LYS A 94 6.79 12.84 10.01
C LYS A 94 6.77 12.09 8.69
N TYR A 95 7.44 12.66 7.70
CA TYR A 95 7.44 12.10 6.35
C TYR A 95 8.79 12.25 5.66
N PHE A 96 8.96 11.46 4.64
CA PHE A 96 9.91 11.73 3.57
C PHE A 96 9.29 11.36 2.23
N ALA A 97 9.89 11.84 1.15
CA ALA A 97 9.50 11.45 -0.20
C ALA A 97 10.74 11.14 -1.03
N ILE A 98 10.66 10.10 -1.84
CA ILE A 98 11.72 9.66 -2.75
C ILE A 98 11.14 9.42 -4.15
N PRO A 99 11.97 9.54 -5.21
CA PRO A 99 11.51 9.35 -6.59
C PRO A 99 10.84 7.99 -6.86
N ALA A 100 9.88 7.98 -7.78
CA ALA A 100 9.06 6.82 -8.12
C ALA A 100 9.82 5.51 -8.45
N PRO A 101 11.02 5.50 -9.08
CA PRO A 101 11.71 4.24 -9.38
C PRO A 101 11.95 3.34 -8.15
N PHE A 102 12.12 3.91 -6.96
CA PHE A 102 12.29 3.15 -5.72
C PHE A 102 11.03 2.38 -5.31
N PHE A 103 9.85 2.84 -5.72
CA PHE A 103 8.58 2.17 -5.46
C PHE A 103 8.47 0.83 -6.19
N GLN A 104 8.93 0.77 -7.43
CA GLN A 104 8.87 -0.45 -8.24
C GLN A 104 9.64 -1.62 -7.60
N ALA A 105 10.85 -1.35 -7.09
CA ALA A 105 11.64 -2.37 -6.40
C ALA A 105 10.93 -2.97 -5.18
N LEU A 106 10.23 -2.13 -4.39
CA LEU A 106 9.47 -2.61 -3.22
C LEU A 106 8.21 -3.39 -3.59
N LEU A 107 7.56 -3.05 -4.72
CA LEU A 107 6.44 -3.82 -5.26
C LEU A 107 6.86 -5.21 -5.72
N GLU A 108 7.94 -5.31 -6.49
CA GLU A 108 8.47 -6.56 -7.03
C GLU A 108 8.87 -7.52 -5.89
N GLN A 109 9.44 -6.99 -4.82
CA GLN A 109 9.77 -7.74 -3.61
C GLN A 109 8.55 -8.01 -2.70
N LYS A 110 7.35 -7.56 -3.09
CA LYS A 110 6.10 -7.70 -2.32
C LYS A 110 6.17 -7.10 -0.90
N LEU A 111 7.05 -6.13 -0.70
CA LEU A 111 7.14 -5.37 0.55
C LEU A 111 6.09 -4.27 0.64
N LEU A 112 5.65 -3.75 -0.50
CA LEU A 112 4.53 -2.81 -0.63
C LEU A 112 3.40 -3.42 -1.45
N SER A 113 2.18 -2.94 -1.18
CA SER A 113 0.99 -3.26 -1.97
C SER A 113 0.06 -2.04 -2.01
N PRO A 114 -0.48 -1.65 -3.20
CA PRO A 114 -1.53 -0.63 -3.30
C PRO A 114 -2.79 -0.97 -2.50
N ASP A 115 -3.03 -2.25 -2.23
CA ASP A 115 -4.14 -2.69 -1.40
C ASP A 115 -3.92 -2.48 0.10
N ARG A 116 -2.67 -2.18 0.52
CA ARG A 116 -2.29 -1.95 1.92
C ARG A 116 -1.51 -0.64 2.09
N PRO A 117 -2.15 0.51 1.84
CA PRO A 117 -1.47 1.82 1.92
C PRO A 117 -1.25 2.31 3.36
N VAL A 118 -1.85 1.67 4.37
CA VAL A 118 -1.69 2.00 5.79
C VAL A 118 -1.24 0.76 6.55
N ILE A 119 -0.15 0.89 7.30
CA ILE A 119 0.50 -0.18 8.06
C ILE A 119 0.59 0.28 9.53
N ASN A 120 0.31 -0.59 10.47
CA ASN A 120 0.54 -0.30 11.88
C ASN A 120 2.01 -0.60 12.23
N ALA A 121 2.83 0.44 12.30
CA ALA A 121 4.24 0.34 12.68
C ALA A 121 4.44 0.43 14.21
N GLY A 122 3.38 0.77 14.97
CA GLY A 122 3.47 1.11 16.38
C GLY A 122 4.10 2.49 16.60
N LEU A 123 3.86 3.09 17.78
CA LEU A 123 4.44 4.38 18.13
C LEU A 123 5.77 4.16 18.87
N HIS A 124 6.90 4.45 18.20
CA HIS A 124 8.25 4.20 18.71
C HIS A 124 9.13 5.45 18.61
N SER A 125 9.84 5.78 19.70
CA SER A 125 10.76 6.93 19.74
C SER A 125 11.91 6.81 18.73
N TRP A 126 12.41 5.61 18.47
CA TRP A 126 13.48 5.40 17.52
C TRP A 126 13.05 5.70 16.07
N LEU A 127 11.78 5.42 15.71
CA LEU A 127 11.23 5.80 14.40
C LEU A 127 11.18 7.33 14.26
N VAL A 128 10.70 8.02 15.30
CA VAL A 128 10.65 9.50 15.33
C VAL A 128 12.05 10.06 15.11
N ALA A 129 13.04 9.62 15.91
CA ALA A 129 14.42 10.08 15.80
C ALA A 129 15.04 9.80 14.41
N ARG A 130 14.69 8.66 13.80
CA ARG A 130 15.22 8.31 12.47
C ARG A 130 14.61 9.18 11.37
N PHE A 131 13.31 9.49 11.43
CA PHE A 131 12.69 10.46 10.52
C PHE A 131 13.32 11.86 10.65
N ASP A 132 13.61 12.32 11.88
CA ASP A 132 14.30 13.61 12.11
C ASP A 132 15.71 13.57 11.53
N GLY A 133 16.46 12.51 11.76
CA GLY A 133 17.80 12.33 11.19
C GLY A 133 17.82 12.38 9.66
N LEU A 134 16.81 11.82 8.97
CA LEU A 134 16.69 11.95 7.51
C LEU A 134 16.48 13.40 7.05
N ALA A 135 15.67 14.16 7.78
CA ALA A 135 15.47 15.58 7.48
C ALA A 135 16.76 16.39 7.69
N ASP A 136 17.51 16.10 8.76
CA ASP A 136 18.81 16.73 9.03
C ASP A 136 19.86 16.34 7.99
N GLU A 137 19.95 15.05 7.62
CA GLU A 137 20.82 14.58 6.53
C GLU A 137 20.53 15.31 5.22
N LEU A 138 19.25 15.44 4.87
CA LEU A 138 18.83 16.09 3.61
C LEU A 138 19.12 17.61 3.65
N ALA A 139 19.01 18.24 4.80
CA ALA A 139 19.32 19.67 4.97
C ALA A 139 20.83 19.94 4.85
N ALA A 140 21.67 19.04 5.39
CA ALA A 140 23.11 19.24 5.48
C ALA A 140 23.87 18.88 4.19
N ARG A 141 23.35 17.94 3.35
CA ARG A 141 24.05 17.44 2.18
C ARG A 141 23.98 18.38 0.99
N GLY A 142 25.09 18.44 0.24
CA GLY A 142 25.19 19.12 -1.05
C GLY A 142 24.49 18.34 -2.17
N GLU A 143 24.24 18.99 -3.32
CA GLU A 143 23.53 18.42 -4.46
C GLU A 143 24.18 17.10 -5.00
N ARG A 144 25.51 16.97 -4.94
CA ARG A 144 26.24 15.78 -5.37
C ARG A 144 26.02 14.56 -4.46
N GLU A 145 25.58 14.78 -3.24
CA GLU A 145 25.42 13.74 -2.21
C GLU A 145 23.95 13.32 -2.03
N LEU A 146 23.02 13.90 -2.78
CA LEU A 146 21.59 13.61 -2.64
C LEU A 146 21.23 12.15 -2.92
N ALA A 147 22.04 11.45 -3.75
CA ALA A 147 21.88 10.02 -3.96
C ALA A 147 22.05 9.21 -2.66
N LEU A 148 22.93 9.66 -1.75
CA LEU A 148 23.09 9.04 -0.43
C LEU A 148 21.85 9.24 0.42
N SER A 149 21.23 10.44 0.39
CA SER A 149 19.97 10.69 1.11
C SER A 149 18.83 9.85 0.57
N MET A 150 18.73 9.65 -0.75
CA MET A 150 17.76 8.74 -1.36
C MET A 150 17.97 7.29 -0.86
N GLY A 151 19.22 6.83 -0.80
CA GLY A 151 19.58 5.52 -0.26
C GLY A 151 19.23 5.36 1.21
N SER A 152 19.50 6.40 2.05
CA SER A 152 19.11 6.42 3.46
C SER A 152 17.60 6.32 3.65
N CYS A 153 16.81 7.08 2.89
CA CYS A 153 15.35 7.04 2.92
C CYS A 153 14.80 5.68 2.48
N PHE A 154 15.33 5.13 1.38
CA PHE A 154 14.91 3.82 0.87
C PHE A 154 15.27 2.69 1.83
N GLY A 155 16.49 2.68 2.36
CA GLY A 155 16.94 1.69 3.34
C GLY A 155 16.09 1.71 4.60
N PHE A 156 15.81 2.91 5.12
CA PHE A 156 14.96 3.07 6.30
C PHE A 156 13.52 2.60 6.07
N LEU A 157 12.90 2.93 4.92
CA LEU A 157 11.58 2.41 4.59
C LEU A 157 11.59 0.87 4.53
N THR A 158 12.60 0.31 3.88
CA THR A 158 12.76 -1.16 3.78
C THR A 158 12.89 -1.80 5.16
N GLU A 159 13.67 -1.20 6.07
CA GLU A 159 13.82 -1.66 7.46
C GLU A 159 12.48 -1.66 8.20
N ILE A 160 11.69 -0.58 8.10
CA ILE A 160 10.36 -0.52 8.71
C ILE A 160 9.48 -1.63 8.13
N LEU A 161 9.40 -1.75 6.80
CA LEU A 161 8.54 -2.73 6.14
C LEU A 161 8.91 -4.16 6.56
N LEU A 162 10.18 -4.49 6.61
CA LEU A 162 10.65 -5.80 7.08
C LEU A 162 10.33 -6.01 8.56
N SER A 163 10.55 -5.00 9.42
CA SER A 163 10.30 -5.12 10.86
C SER A 163 8.82 -5.34 11.18
N VAL A 164 7.92 -4.71 10.43
CA VAL A 164 6.47 -4.87 10.58
C VAL A 164 6.02 -6.23 10.04
N THR A 165 6.56 -6.66 8.89
CA THR A 165 6.22 -7.98 8.32
C THR A 165 6.63 -9.14 9.22
N VAL A 166 7.77 -9.03 9.90
CA VAL A 166 8.25 -10.07 10.84
C VAL A 166 7.46 -10.08 12.15
N ARG A 167 6.92 -8.95 12.59
CA ARG A 167 6.18 -8.81 13.84
C ARG A 167 4.68 -9.11 13.73
N GLU A 168 4.13 -9.16 12.53
CA GLU A 168 2.71 -9.48 12.37
C GLU A 168 2.48 -11.00 12.46
N PRO A 169 1.76 -11.49 13.49
CA PRO A 169 1.40 -12.90 13.58
C PRO A 169 0.71 -13.36 12.29
N HIS A 170 1.07 -14.53 11.80
CA HIS A 170 0.47 -15.15 10.61
C HIS A 170 0.73 -14.45 9.27
N TYR A 171 1.65 -13.50 9.20
CA TYR A 171 1.94 -12.83 7.92
C TYR A 171 2.57 -13.78 6.88
N ALA A 172 3.42 -14.70 7.33
CA ALA A 172 4.03 -15.72 6.47
C ALA A 172 2.96 -16.63 5.84
N GLU A 173 2.01 -17.09 6.66
CA GLU A 173 0.90 -17.95 6.21
C GLU A 173 -0.05 -17.20 5.25
N ILE A 174 -0.28 -15.90 5.50
CA ILE A 174 -1.10 -15.09 4.60
C ILE A 174 -0.38 -14.83 3.26
N ARG A 175 0.94 -14.62 3.26
CA ARG A 175 1.74 -14.51 2.02
C ARG A 175 1.75 -15.80 1.22
N GLU A 176 1.92 -16.93 1.89
CA GLU A 176 1.85 -18.24 1.27
C GLU A 176 0.45 -18.49 0.67
N GLY A 177 -0.60 -18.18 1.43
CA GLY A 177 -1.97 -18.25 0.96
C GLY A 177 -2.25 -17.35 -0.26
N ALA A 178 -1.72 -16.14 -0.29
CA ALA A 178 -1.80 -15.26 -1.46
C ALA A 178 -1.09 -15.85 -2.68
N SER A 179 0.12 -16.40 -2.49
CA SER A 179 0.87 -17.09 -3.54
C SER A 179 0.10 -18.30 -4.10
N LEU A 180 -0.51 -19.12 -3.24
CA LEU A 180 -1.35 -20.25 -3.66
C LEU A 180 -2.57 -19.82 -4.47
N LEU A 181 -3.18 -18.67 -4.11
CA LEU A 181 -4.30 -18.10 -4.86
C LEU A 181 -3.90 -17.59 -6.24
N GLU A 182 -2.63 -17.20 -6.44
CA GLU A 182 -2.09 -16.71 -7.71
C GLU A 182 -1.61 -17.84 -8.65
N GLN A 183 -1.16 -18.98 -8.09
CA GLN A 183 -0.48 -20.03 -8.87
C GLN A 183 -1.33 -20.68 -9.96
N ASN A 184 -2.63 -20.80 -9.76
CA ASN A 184 -3.50 -21.50 -10.70
C ASN A 184 -4.81 -20.74 -10.94
N LEU A 185 -4.70 -19.54 -11.54
CA LEU A 185 -5.85 -18.66 -11.77
C LEU A 185 -6.93 -19.25 -12.68
N GLY A 186 -6.59 -20.22 -13.54
CA GLY A 186 -7.53 -20.98 -14.38
C GLY A 186 -8.21 -22.14 -13.67
N GLN A 187 -7.65 -22.65 -12.59
CA GLN A 187 -8.21 -23.79 -11.86
C GLN A 187 -9.21 -23.34 -10.78
N ARG A 188 -10.10 -24.24 -10.38
CA ARG A 188 -11.01 -24.03 -9.26
C ARG A 188 -10.31 -24.44 -7.95
N ILE A 189 -9.55 -23.54 -7.35
CA ILE A 189 -9.11 -23.68 -5.96
C ILE A 189 -10.01 -22.82 -5.07
N SER A 190 -10.59 -23.39 -4.04
CA SER A 190 -11.40 -22.62 -3.10
C SER A 190 -10.50 -21.92 -2.07
N PRO A 191 -10.87 -20.72 -1.58
CA PRO A 191 -10.16 -20.10 -0.48
C PRO A 191 -10.12 -20.93 0.81
N ALA A 192 -11.05 -21.87 0.99
CA ALA A 192 -11.06 -22.80 2.11
C ALA A 192 -9.96 -23.87 1.98
N GLU A 193 -9.72 -24.40 0.78
CA GLU A 193 -8.60 -25.31 0.51
C GLU A 193 -7.25 -24.61 0.75
N VAL A 194 -7.14 -23.34 0.35
CA VAL A 194 -5.94 -22.55 0.61
C VAL A 194 -5.74 -22.34 2.12
N ALA A 195 -6.79 -22.04 2.86
CA ALA A 195 -6.72 -21.89 4.31
C ALA A 195 -6.21 -23.19 4.99
N ALA A 196 -6.72 -24.34 4.55
CA ALA A 196 -6.26 -25.63 5.06
C ALA A 196 -4.78 -25.88 4.75
N LYS A 197 -4.31 -25.54 3.54
CA LYS A 197 -2.89 -25.67 3.15
C LYS A 197 -1.94 -24.83 3.98
N VAL A 198 -2.36 -23.64 4.41
CA VAL A 198 -1.55 -22.77 5.28
C VAL A 198 -1.82 -23.01 6.77
N GLY A 199 -2.46 -24.13 7.12
CA GLY A 199 -2.60 -24.59 8.51
C GLY A 199 -3.63 -23.81 9.35
N THR A 200 -4.65 -23.19 8.72
CA THR A 200 -5.66 -22.40 9.44
C THR A 200 -7.08 -22.70 8.97
N THR A 201 -8.08 -22.25 9.74
CA THR A 201 -9.50 -22.33 9.33
C THR A 201 -9.85 -21.22 8.34
N TYR A 202 -10.80 -21.45 7.44
CA TYR A 202 -11.21 -20.43 6.47
C TYR A 202 -11.70 -19.12 7.09
N PRO A 203 -12.53 -19.10 8.17
CA PRO A 203 -12.92 -17.85 8.82
C PRO A 203 -11.72 -17.06 9.35
N ASN A 204 -10.75 -17.72 9.98
CA ASN A 204 -9.53 -17.08 10.48
C ASN A 204 -8.64 -16.58 9.31
N PHE A 205 -8.42 -17.43 8.30
CA PHE A 205 -7.70 -17.05 7.09
C PHE A 205 -8.33 -15.81 6.43
N ARG A 206 -9.65 -15.80 6.22
CA ARG A 206 -10.36 -14.67 5.62
C ARG A 206 -10.18 -13.40 6.44
N ARG A 207 -10.31 -13.48 7.78
CA ARG A 207 -10.13 -12.35 8.70
C ARG A 207 -8.72 -11.79 8.62
N LEU A 208 -7.70 -12.66 8.75
CA LEU A 208 -6.30 -12.28 8.70
C LEU A 208 -5.89 -11.78 7.31
N PHE A 209 -6.32 -12.47 6.25
CA PHE A 209 -6.05 -12.07 4.87
C PHE A 209 -6.62 -10.67 4.58
N THR A 210 -7.85 -10.39 5.03
CA THR A 210 -8.46 -9.06 4.88
C THR A 210 -7.75 -8.02 5.73
N LEU A 211 -7.31 -8.38 6.94
CA LEU A 211 -6.52 -7.49 7.80
C LEU A 211 -5.19 -7.12 7.14
N HIS A 212 -4.47 -8.10 6.60
CA HIS A 212 -3.13 -7.91 6.04
C HIS A 212 -3.13 -7.36 4.60
N LEU A 213 -4.08 -7.78 3.76
CA LEU A 213 -4.11 -7.41 2.34
C LEU A 213 -5.26 -6.46 1.97
N GLY A 214 -6.13 -6.13 2.94
CA GLY A 214 -7.20 -5.16 2.79
C GLY A 214 -8.41 -5.62 1.99
N ILE A 215 -8.36 -6.79 1.36
CA ILE A 215 -9.44 -7.39 0.58
C ILE A 215 -9.59 -8.87 0.91
N SER A 216 -10.76 -9.45 0.64
CA SER A 216 -10.98 -10.87 0.90
C SER A 216 -10.15 -11.77 -0.02
N PRO A 217 -9.83 -13.03 0.37
CA PRO A 217 -9.12 -13.99 -0.49
C PRO A 217 -9.80 -14.20 -1.85
N ALA A 218 -11.13 -14.25 -1.88
CA ALA A 218 -11.90 -14.42 -3.11
C ALA A 218 -11.78 -13.19 -4.03
N GLU A 219 -11.91 -12.00 -3.47
CA GLU A 219 -11.73 -10.73 -4.19
C GLU A 219 -10.31 -10.58 -4.71
N TYR A 220 -9.31 -10.90 -3.89
CA TYR A 220 -7.89 -10.90 -4.29
C TYR A 220 -7.66 -11.77 -5.51
N ARG A 221 -8.16 -13.02 -5.50
CA ARG A 221 -8.02 -13.93 -6.62
C ARG A 221 -8.67 -13.41 -7.90
N ILE A 222 -9.86 -12.81 -7.80
CA ILE A 222 -10.53 -12.22 -8.97
C ILE A 222 -9.67 -11.10 -9.56
N ARG A 223 -9.15 -10.19 -8.74
CA ARG A 223 -8.30 -9.09 -9.21
C ARG A 223 -7.05 -9.59 -9.91
N ARG A 224 -6.32 -10.54 -9.30
CA ARG A 224 -5.13 -11.16 -9.92
C ARG A 224 -5.44 -11.84 -11.26
N ARG A 225 -6.59 -12.51 -11.34
CA ARG A 225 -7.07 -13.10 -12.58
C ARG A 225 -7.31 -12.05 -13.66
N ILE A 226 -7.99 -10.97 -13.34
CA ILE A 226 -8.25 -9.89 -14.28
C ILE A 226 -6.96 -9.18 -14.71
N GLU A 227 -6.03 -8.91 -13.82
CA GLU A 227 -4.71 -8.34 -14.15
C GLU A 227 -3.94 -9.22 -15.14
N LYS A 228 -3.93 -10.54 -14.91
CA LYS A 228 -3.28 -11.49 -15.82
C LYS A 228 -3.96 -11.55 -17.19
N ILE A 229 -5.29 -11.48 -17.22
CA ILE A 229 -6.08 -11.40 -18.46
C ILE A 229 -5.78 -10.10 -19.21
N GLN A 230 -5.71 -8.97 -18.52
CA GLN A 230 -5.35 -7.67 -19.13
C GLN A 230 -3.96 -7.73 -19.79
N SER A 231 -2.97 -8.31 -19.10
CA SER A 231 -1.65 -8.55 -19.67
C SER A 231 -1.70 -9.41 -20.92
N LEU A 232 -2.46 -10.53 -20.90
CA LEU A 232 -2.59 -11.43 -22.04
C LEU A 232 -3.32 -10.79 -23.22
N LEU A 233 -4.36 -9.99 -22.96
CA LEU A 233 -5.08 -9.27 -24.01
C LEU A 233 -4.20 -8.26 -24.76
N LYS A 234 -3.19 -7.69 -24.08
CA LYS A 234 -2.23 -6.75 -24.69
C LYS A 234 -1.06 -7.44 -25.39
N SER A 235 -0.71 -8.65 -24.98
CA SER A 235 0.47 -9.37 -25.47
C SER A 235 0.16 -10.49 -26.48
N SER A 236 -1.13 -10.76 -26.78
CA SER A 236 -1.52 -11.84 -27.67
C SER A 236 -2.81 -11.57 -28.44
N ASP A 237 -2.97 -12.21 -29.60
CA ASP A 237 -4.18 -12.19 -30.40
C ASP A 237 -5.13 -13.37 -30.12
N LEU A 238 -4.94 -14.09 -29.02
CA LEU A 238 -5.78 -15.23 -28.63
C LEU A 238 -7.25 -14.84 -28.62
N PRO A 239 -8.15 -15.66 -29.18
CA PRO A 239 -9.59 -15.43 -29.13
C PRO A 239 -10.09 -15.25 -27.69
N LEU A 240 -11.02 -14.32 -27.48
CA LEU A 240 -11.59 -14.08 -26.15
C LEU A 240 -12.19 -15.33 -25.50
N LYS A 241 -12.73 -16.25 -26.33
CA LYS A 241 -13.28 -17.53 -25.87
C LYS A 241 -12.20 -18.44 -25.29
N GLU A 242 -11.01 -18.46 -25.90
CA GLU A 242 -9.87 -19.25 -25.41
C GLU A 242 -9.30 -18.66 -24.12
N ILE A 243 -9.19 -17.33 -24.05
CA ILE A 243 -8.79 -16.66 -22.81
C ILE A 243 -9.78 -16.96 -21.69
N ALA A 244 -11.10 -16.88 -21.96
CA ALA A 244 -12.12 -17.22 -20.96
C ALA A 244 -11.96 -18.66 -20.47
N ALA A 245 -11.78 -19.62 -21.37
CA ALA A 245 -11.57 -21.03 -21.03
C ALA A 245 -10.29 -21.25 -20.20
N THR A 246 -9.17 -20.64 -20.61
CA THR A 246 -7.87 -20.70 -19.89
C THR A 246 -7.98 -20.23 -18.45
N PHE A 247 -8.79 -19.20 -18.18
CA PHE A 247 -9.01 -18.68 -16.85
C PHE A 247 -10.22 -19.30 -16.12
N GLY A 248 -10.77 -20.40 -16.63
CA GLY A 248 -11.80 -21.21 -15.96
C GLY A 248 -13.18 -20.58 -15.90
N TYR A 249 -13.51 -19.70 -16.85
CA TYR A 249 -14.88 -19.20 -17.02
C TYR A 249 -15.73 -20.22 -17.76
N ALA A 250 -16.97 -20.42 -17.29
CA ALA A 250 -17.90 -21.35 -17.90
C ALA A 250 -18.32 -20.91 -19.32
N ASP A 251 -18.41 -19.60 -19.54
CA ASP A 251 -18.81 -19.00 -20.79
C ASP A 251 -18.25 -17.59 -20.97
N ILE A 252 -18.31 -17.09 -22.21
CA ILE A 252 -17.79 -15.78 -22.57
C ILE A 252 -18.59 -14.62 -21.98
N TYR A 253 -19.86 -14.82 -21.67
CA TYR A 253 -20.72 -13.76 -21.09
C TYR A 253 -20.35 -13.52 -19.64
N THR A 254 -20.17 -14.60 -18.86
CA THR A 254 -19.68 -14.54 -17.47
C THR A 254 -18.30 -13.91 -17.40
N PHE A 255 -17.39 -14.28 -18.31
CA PHE A 255 -16.08 -13.66 -18.47
C PHE A 255 -16.19 -12.15 -18.74
N SER A 256 -16.90 -11.76 -19.80
CA SER A 256 -17.00 -10.36 -20.21
C SER A 256 -17.62 -9.50 -19.12
N ARG A 257 -18.66 -9.97 -18.42
CA ARG A 257 -19.31 -9.27 -17.33
C ARG A 257 -18.36 -9.05 -16.16
N GLN A 258 -17.63 -10.09 -15.74
CA GLN A 258 -16.68 -9.97 -14.64
C GLN A 258 -15.50 -9.08 -15.02
N PHE A 259 -14.94 -9.25 -16.22
CA PHE A 259 -13.85 -8.40 -16.72
C PHE A 259 -14.26 -6.92 -16.74
N SER A 260 -15.40 -6.59 -17.33
CA SER A 260 -15.89 -5.21 -17.43
C SER A 260 -16.11 -4.57 -16.06
N ARG A 261 -16.59 -5.36 -15.09
CA ARG A 261 -16.77 -4.89 -13.71
C ARG A 261 -15.46 -4.43 -13.07
N TYR A 262 -14.34 -5.11 -13.35
CA TYR A 262 -13.05 -4.83 -12.73
C TYR A 262 -12.13 -3.95 -13.59
N ALA A 263 -12.23 -4.03 -14.90
CA ALA A 263 -11.42 -3.27 -15.86
C ALA A 263 -12.09 -1.97 -16.32
N GLY A 264 -13.38 -1.77 -16.00
CA GLY A 264 -14.14 -0.59 -16.37
C GLY A 264 -14.63 -0.57 -17.83
N MET A 265 -14.26 -1.57 -18.64
CA MET A 265 -14.65 -1.67 -20.06
C MET A 265 -14.63 -3.14 -20.54
N PRO A 266 -15.34 -3.48 -21.64
CA PRO A 266 -15.35 -4.81 -22.20
C PRO A 266 -13.96 -5.29 -22.67
N PRO A 267 -13.67 -6.65 -22.60
CA PRO A 267 -12.36 -7.18 -22.96
C PRO A 267 -11.96 -6.91 -24.42
N GLY A 268 -12.90 -6.92 -25.36
CA GLY A 268 -12.64 -6.60 -26.76
C GLY A 268 -12.28 -5.13 -26.99
N GLU A 269 -12.82 -4.21 -26.22
CA GLU A 269 -12.44 -2.79 -26.23
C GLU A 269 -11.08 -2.59 -25.59
N PHE A 270 -10.82 -3.27 -24.46
CA PHE A 270 -9.54 -3.22 -23.76
C PHE A 270 -8.37 -3.67 -24.63
N ARG A 271 -8.57 -4.70 -25.48
CA ARG A 271 -7.55 -5.20 -26.43
C ARG A 271 -7.16 -4.15 -27.47
N ARG A 272 -8.12 -3.33 -27.93
CA ARG A 272 -7.89 -2.34 -29.00
C ARG A 272 -7.20 -1.05 -28.55
N ARG A 273 -7.05 -0.87 -27.23
CA ARG A 273 -6.28 0.23 -26.61
C ARG A 273 -4.82 -0.15 -26.37
#